data_939597cd07c412eda85bc85e8453090c
#
_entry.id   939597cd07c412eda85bc85e8453090c
#
_cell.length_a   1.000
_cell.length_b   1.000
_cell.length_c   1.000
_cell.angle_alpha   90.00
_cell.angle_beta   90.00
_cell.angle_gamma   90.00
#
_symmetry.space_group_name_H-M   'P 1'
#
loop_
_entity.id
_entity.type
_entity.pdbx_description
1 polymer ?
#
loop_
_entity_poly.entity_id
_entity_poly.type
_entity_poly.pdbx_seq_one_letter_code
_entity_poly.pdbx_strand_id
1 'polypeptide(L)'
;LPGVTAYWKVNHLIEAEVVDTRLQVLEVGGQEILTKDKVNLRLNLAANWRYSDVLLAFGQLTKPLDHLYRELQFALREAVGTRTLDELLEDKQVIDEVVSAQVKARMTPFGIEVASLGVKDIVLPGDMKAILSQLVEAEKSAQANVIRRREETAATRSLLNTAKVMENNPVALRLKELETLERVAERIDKISVFGGLDQVLHGLVN
;
A
#
# COMPACT_ATOMS: atom_id res chain seq x y z
N LEU A 1 41.02 2.31 -18.96
CA LEU A 1 41.35 1.96 -20.34
C LEU A 1 41.65 0.47 -20.39
N PRO A 2 41.08 -0.28 -21.31
CA PRO A 2 41.47 -1.68 -21.51
C PRO A 2 42.92 -1.74 -22.00
N GLY A 3 43.78 -2.37 -21.23
CA GLY A 3 45.19 -2.51 -21.53
C GLY A 3 45.81 -3.70 -20.80
N VAL A 4 46.82 -4.27 -21.39
CA VAL A 4 47.62 -5.29 -20.73
C VAL A 4 48.75 -4.58 -19.99
N THR A 5 48.79 -4.77 -18.67
CA THR A 5 49.86 -4.23 -17.82
C THR A 5 50.68 -5.40 -17.31
N ALA A 6 51.99 -5.37 -17.58
CA ALA A 6 52.94 -6.38 -17.13
C ALA A 6 53.67 -5.86 -15.88
N TYR A 7 53.72 -6.68 -14.84
CA TYR A 7 54.44 -6.41 -13.59
C TYR A 7 55.58 -7.39 -13.40
N TRP A 8 56.77 -6.86 -13.04
CA TRP A 8 57.91 -7.69 -12.69
C TRP A 8 57.84 -8.09 -11.22
N LYS A 9 57.71 -9.38 -10.96
CA LYS A 9 57.72 -9.92 -9.59
C LYS A 9 59.17 -10.16 -9.12
N VAL A 10 59.86 -9.10 -8.70
CA VAL A 10 61.17 -9.20 -8.09
C VAL A 10 61.06 -8.73 -6.63
N ASN A 11 61.09 -9.69 -5.71
CA ASN A 11 61.16 -9.46 -4.26
C ASN A 11 59.98 -8.72 -3.61
N HIS A 12 58.79 -8.62 -4.27
CA HIS A 12 57.58 -8.04 -3.74
C HIS A 12 56.39 -8.99 -3.89
N LEU A 13 55.51 -9.01 -2.89
CA LEU A 13 54.23 -9.71 -2.98
C LEU A 13 53.29 -8.83 -3.85
N ILE A 14 52.88 -9.35 -4.98
CA ILE A 14 51.90 -8.71 -5.86
C ILE A 14 50.58 -9.46 -5.64
N GLU A 15 49.62 -8.78 -5.11
CA GLU A 15 48.22 -9.22 -5.05
C GLU A 15 47.42 -8.49 -6.14
N ALA A 16 46.69 -9.23 -6.94
CA ALA A 16 45.81 -8.70 -7.96
C ALA A 16 44.38 -9.06 -7.62
N GLU A 17 43.54 -8.07 -7.46
CA GLU A 17 42.11 -8.23 -7.25
C GLU A 17 41.35 -7.77 -8.49
N VAL A 18 40.40 -8.60 -8.96
CA VAL A 18 39.56 -8.28 -10.10
C VAL A 18 38.26 -7.67 -9.58
N VAL A 19 38.02 -6.43 -9.94
CA VAL A 19 36.86 -5.68 -9.49
C VAL A 19 35.88 -5.51 -10.65
N ASP A 20 34.64 -5.91 -10.45
CA ASP A 20 33.55 -5.67 -11.42
C ASP A 20 32.98 -4.25 -11.21
N THR A 21 33.06 -3.42 -12.25
CA THR A 21 32.60 -2.03 -12.24
C THR A 21 31.18 -1.84 -12.80
N ARG A 22 30.54 -2.93 -13.22
CA ARG A 22 29.15 -2.89 -13.70
C ARG A 22 28.20 -2.63 -12.53
N LEU A 23 26.95 -2.26 -12.87
CA LEU A 23 25.90 -2.11 -11.89
C LEU A 23 25.63 -3.46 -11.19
N GLN A 24 25.70 -3.45 -9.87
CA GLN A 24 25.49 -4.61 -9.00
C GLN A 24 24.33 -4.36 -8.06
N VAL A 25 23.72 -5.43 -7.56
CA VAL A 25 22.66 -5.38 -6.56
C VAL A 25 23.22 -5.81 -5.22
N LEU A 26 22.98 -5.00 -4.19
CA LEU A 26 23.28 -5.34 -2.81
C LEU A 26 21.97 -5.41 -2.03
N GLU A 27 21.67 -6.57 -1.47
CA GLU A 27 20.51 -6.76 -0.62
C GLU A 27 20.90 -6.73 0.86
N VAL A 28 20.20 -5.91 1.62
CA VAL A 28 20.32 -5.82 3.08
C VAL A 28 19.03 -6.40 3.66
N GLY A 29 19.10 -7.67 4.07
CA GLY A 29 17.91 -8.39 4.54
C GLY A 29 17.84 -8.54 6.05
N GLY A 30 16.60 -8.74 6.53
CA GLY A 30 16.34 -9.17 7.91
C GLY A 30 16.69 -8.17 9.01
N GLN A 31 16.73 -6.87 8.69
CA GLN A 31 17.04 -5.85 9.69
C GLN A 31 15.84 -5.65 10.62
N GLU A 32 16.00 -6.01 11.87
CA GLU A 32 15.03 -5.72 12.93
C GLU A 32 15.29 -4.33 13.49
N ILE A 33 14.32 -3.45 13.30
CA ILE A 33 14.41 -2.04 13.68
C ILE A 33 13.18 -1.66 14.46
N LEU A 34 13.38 -0.91 15.54
CA LEU A 34 12.32 -0.35 16.37
C LEU A 34 11.91 1.02 15.83
N THR A 35 10.62 1.21 15.58
CA THR A 35 10.04 2.50 15.19
C THR A 35 9.96 3.46 16.37
N LYS A 36 9.62 4.72 16.11
CA LYS A 36 9.43 5.75 17.14
C LYS A 36 8.35 5.37 18.17
N ASP A 37 7.30 4.69 17.74
CA ASP A 37 6.20 4.15 18.55
C ASP A 37 6.49 2.78 19.16
N LYS A 38 7.76 2.34 19.11
CA LYS A 38 8.27 1.10 19.74
C LYS A 38 7.72 -0.20 19.12
N VAL A 39 7.32 -0.16 17.88
CA VAL A 39 6.97 -1.35 17.12
C VAL A 39 8.22 -1.94 16.48
N ASN A 40 8.47 -3.24 16.68
CA ASN A 40 9.58 -3.94 16.05
C ASN A 40 9.20 -4.34 14.62
N LEU A 41 9.97 -3.88 13.63
CA LEU A 41 9.77 -4.19 12.22
C LEU A 41 10.97 -4.93 11.66
N ARG A 42 10.73 -5.87 10.75
CA ARG A 42 11.78 -6.44 9.92
C ARG A 42 11.70 -5.87 8.51
N LEU A 43 12.80 -5.30 8.05
CA LEU A 43 12.89 -4.62 6.77
C LEU A 43 13.94 -5.26 5.88
N ASN A 44 13.62 -5.34 4.59
CA ASN A 44 14.53 -5.74 3.54
C ASN A 44 14.72 -4.56 2.58
N LEU A 45 15.97 -4.24 2.29
CA LEU A 45 16.37 -3.14 1.41
C LEU A 45 17.18 -3.71 0.25
N ALA A 46 17.00 -3.18 -0.95
CA ALA A 46 17.84 -3.47 -2.10
C ALA A 46 18.42 -2.16 -2.64
N ALA A 47 19.72 -2.17 -2.93
CA ALA A 47 20.43 -1.05 -3.51
C ALA A 47 21.15 -1.47 -4.79
N ASN A 48 20.97 -0.71 -5.86
CA ASN A 48 21.75 -0.83 -7.09
C ASN A 48 22.93 0.14 -7.01
N TRP A 49 24.13 -0.39 -7.10
CA TRP A 49 25.35 0.37 -6.91
C TRP A 49 26.45 -0.05 -7.89
N ARG A 50 27.44 0.80 -8.07
CA ARG A 50 28.65 0.50 -8.84
C ARG A 50 29.84 1.28 -8.29
N TYR A 51 31.03 0.85 -8.66
CA TYR A 51 32.23 1.66 -8.45
C TYR A 51 32.27 2.76 -9.51
N SER A 52 32.30 4.02 -9.08
CA SER A 52 32.59 5.18 -9.95
C SER A 52 34.11 5.41 -10.07
N ASP A 53 34.86 5.16 -8.99
CA ASP A 53 36.31 5.22 -8.94
C ASP A 53 36.85 4.07 -8.05
N VAL A 54 37.42 3.05 -8.69
CA VAL A 54 37.97 1.85 -8.01
C VAL A 54 39.20 2.20 -7.17
N LEU A 55 40.08 3.08 -7.69
CA LEU A 55 41.30 3.46 -6.99
C LEU A 55 40.97 4.22 -5.71
N LEU A 56 39.99 5.11 -5.76
CA LEU A 56 39.53 5.86 -4.60
C LEU A 56 38.87 4.93 -3.58
N ALA A 57 38.02 3.99 -4.02
CA ALA A 57 37.33 3.05 -3.14
C ALA A 57 38.30 2.16 -2.37
N PHE A 58 39.24 1.51 -3.05
CA PHE A 58 40.20 0.63 -2.42
C PHE A 58 41.40 1.34 -1.79
N GLY A 59 41.65 2.60 -2.17
CA GLY A 59 42.66 3.45 -1.51
C GLY A 59 42.21 3.97 -0.14
N GLN A 60 40.91 4.13 0.08
CA GLN A 60 40.38 4.66 1.34
C GLN A 60 39.71 3.59 2.22
N LEU A 61 39.18 2.54 1.61
CA LEU A 61 38.44 1.48 2.30
C LEU A 61 39.10 0.13 2.07
N THR A 62 39.36 -0.62 3.14
CA THR A 62 39.86 -1.97 3.06
C THR A 62 38.85 -2.93 2.42
N LYS A 63 37.56 -2.72 2.72
CA LYS A 63 36.41 -3.51 2.21
C LYS A 63 35.27 -2.57 1.83
N PRO A 64 35.26 -2.05 0.61
CA PRO A 64 34.29 -1.07 0.18
C PRO A 64 32.84 -1.59 0.24
N LEU A 65 32.62 -2.86 -0.11
CA LEU A 65 31.31 -3.49 -0.07
C LEU A 65 30.75 -3.62 1.35
N ASP A 66 31.57 -4.04 2.31
CA ASP A 66 31.17 -4.16 3.72
C ASP A 66 30.88 -2.77 4.32
N HIS A 67 31.57 -1.75 3.85
CA HIS A 67 31.32 -0.37 4.27
C HIS A 67 29.98 0.13 3.71
N LEU A 68 29.71 -0.05 2.44
CA LEU A 68 28.42 0.26 1.82
C LEU A 68 27.28 -0.48 2.54
N TYR A 69 27.45 -1.76 2.84
CA TYR A 69 26.45 -2.55 3.56
C TYR A 69 26.11 -1.95 4.93
N ARG A 70 27.12 -1.53 5.69
CA ARG A 70 26.94 -0.88 7.00
C ARG A 70 26.28 0.48 6.90
N GLU A 71 26.66 1.28 5.92
CA GLU A 71 26.03 2.59 5.69
C GLU A 71 24.55 2.46 5.31
N LEU A 72 24.21 1.46 4.51
CA LEU A 72 22.81 1.13 4.20
C LEU A 72 22.02 0.76 5.47
N GLN A 73 22.60 -0.06 6.35
CA GLN A 73 21.99 -0.42 7.63
C GLN A 73 21.79 0.78 8.55
N PHE A 74 22.78 1.68 8.66
CA PHE A 74 22.69 2.86 9.50
C PHE A 74 21.64 3.84 8.98
N ALA A 75 21.64 4.13 7.68
CA ALA A 75 20.67 5.02 7.07
C ALA A 75 19.24 4.48 7.21
N LEU A 76 19.04 3.17 7.01
CA LEU A 76 17.74 2.53 7.20
C LEU A 76 17.27 2.63 8.66
N ARG A 77 18.14 2.33 9.62
CA ARG A 77 17.83 2.43 11.05
C ARG A 77 17.47 3.84 11.47
N GLU A 78 18.20 4.84 10.98
CA GLU A 78 17.93 6.24 11.22
C GLU A 78 16.57 6.67 10.65
N ALA A 79 16.31 6.32 9.38
CA ALA A 79 15.06 6.67 8.70
C ALA A 79 13.82 6.06 9.36
N VAL A 80 13.92 4.81 9.83
CA VAL A 80 12.81 4.08 10.47
C VAL A 80 12.64 4.49 11.93
N GLY A 81 13.73 4.62 12.69
CA GLY A 81 13.69 4.93 14.12
C GLY A 81 13.15 6.32 14.45
N THR A 82 13.13 7.24 13.49
CA THR A 82 12.58 8.59 13.65
C THR A 82 11.10 8.71 13.31
N ARG A 83 10.48 7.65 12.78
CA ARG A 83 9.10 7.63 12.27
C ARG A 83 8.22 6.63 13.01
N THR A 84 6.91 6.89 12.98
CA THR A 84 5.89 5.96 13.48
C THR A 84 5.58 4.89 12.44
N LEU A 85 4.94 3.81 12.87
CA LEU A 85 4.50 2.74 11.97
C LEU A 85 3.53 3.25 10.91
N ASP A 86 2.59 4.11 11.30
CA ASP A 86 1.59 4.66 10.39
C ASP A 86 2.24 5.50 9.29
N GLU A 87 3.19 6.39 9.64
CA GLU A 87 3.97 7.17 8.67
C GLU A 87 4.77 6.28 7.70
N LEU A 88 5.31 5.15 8.19
CA LEU A 88 6.07 4.22 7.35
C LEU A 88 5.19 3.41 6.38
N LEU A 89 3.93 3.14 6.77
CA LEU A 89 2.98 2.40 5.93
C LEU A 89 2.27 3.30 4.93
N GLU A 90 2.06 4.58 5.29
CA GLU A 90 1.38 5.56 4.45
C GLU A 90 2.23 5.96 3.24
N ASP A 91 3.52 6.24 3.46
CA ASP A 91 4.41 6.70 2.39
C ASP A 91 5.79 6.03 2.42
N LYS A 92 5.90 4.93 1.69
CA LYS A 92 7.16 4.19 1.52
C LYS A 92 8.20 4.98 0.70
N GLN A 93 7.76 5.84 -0.22
CA GLN A 93 8.67 6.55 -1.13
C GLN A 93 9.54 7.56 -0.36
N VAL A 94 8.99 8.18 0.67
CA VAL A 94 9.74 9.10 1.52
C VAL A 94 10.90 8.41 2.24
N ILE A 95 10.74 7.14 2.62
CA ILE A 95 11.85 6.37 3.23
C ILE A 95 12.95 6.14 2.19
N ASP A 96 12.56 5.71 0.99
CA ASP A 96 13.49 5.43 -0.10
C ASP A 96 14.30 6.68 -0.48
N GLU A 97 13.65 7.83 -0.57
CA GLU A 97 14.29 9.11 -0.88
C GLU A 97 15.28 9.54 0.21
N VAL A 98 14.88 9.50 1.48
CA VAL A 98 15.74 9.91 2.61
C VAL A 98 16.95 8.99 2.71
N VAL A 99 16.75 7.67 2.68
CA VAL A 99 17.84 6.70 2.75
C VAL A 99 18.75 6.83 1.54
N SER A 100 18.20 7.00 0.34
CA SER A 100 18.96 7.19 -0.89
C SER A 100 19.82 8.46 -0.84
N ALA A 101 19.27 9.58 -0.42
CA ALA A 101 20.00 10.83 -0.29
C ALA A 101 21.17 10.73 0.71
N GLN A 102 20.91 10.14 1.88
CA GLN A 102 21.94 9.95 2.90
C GLN A 102 23.08 9.05 2.43
N VAL A 103 22.74 7.88 1.88
CA VAL A 103 23.74 6.91 1.44
C VAL A 103 24.54 7.44 0.25
N LYS A 104 23.90 8.10 -0.72
CA LYS A 104 24.59 8.76 -1.83
C LYS A 104 25.60 9.80 -1.32
N ALA A 105 25.19 10.67 -0.41
CA ALA A 105 26.07 11.70 0.14
C ALA A 105 27.28 11.11 0.88
N ARG A 106 27.08 10.01 1.62
CA ARG A 106 28.14 9.33 2.38
C ARG A 106 29.08 8.50 1.52
N MET A 107 28.59 7.91 0.42
CA MET A 107 29.36 6.97 -0.40
C MET A 107 30.09 7.62 -1.59
N THR A 108 29.59 8.74 -2.10
CA THR A 108 30.23 9.47 -3.20
C THR A 108 31.71 9.83 -2.94
N PRO A 109 32.10 10.27 -1.72
CA PRO A 109 33.51 10.56 -1.42
C PRO A 109 34.44 9.37 -1.53
N PHE A 110 33.90 8.15 -1.42
CA PHE A 110 34.66 6.89 -1.52
C PHE A 110 34.62 6.27 -2.93
N GLY A 111 34.16 6.99 -3.95
CA GLY A 111 34.14 6.46 -5.30
C GLY A 111 33.10 5.34 -5.52
N ILE A 112 32.04 5.31 -4.70
CA ILE A 112 30.92 4.40 -4.82
C ILE A 112 29.67 5.17 -5.18
N GLU A 113 29.07 4.81 -6.29
CA GLU A 113 27.82 5.42 -6.78
C GLU A 113 26.64 4.49 -6.48
N VAL A 114 25.65 4.98 -5.75
CA VAL A 114 24.38 4.30 -5.53
C VAL A 114 23.36 4.87 -6.53
N ALA A 115 23.01 4.07 -7.54
CA ALA A 115 22.11 4.48 -8.62
C ALA A 115 20.66 4.57 -8.12
N SER A 116 20.18 3.51 -7.50
CA SER A 116 18.83 3.44 -6.91
C SER A 116 18.84 2.61 -5.64
N LEU A 117 17.89 2.90 -4.78
CA LEU A 117 17.71 2.22 -3.51
C LEU A 117 16.21 2.16 -3.23
N GLY A 118 15.73 1.07 -2.66
CA GLY A 118 14.32 0.92 -2.28
C GLY A 118 14.12 -0.13 -1.20
N VAL A 119 13.13 0.11 -0.35
CA VAL A 119 12.64 -0.86 0.63
C VAL A 119 11.79 -1.89 -0.09
N LYS A 120 12.23 -3.14 -0.08
CA LYS A 120 11.57 -4.26 -0.75
C LYS A 120 10.32 -4.68 0.01
N ASP A 121 10.50 -5.03 1.29
CA ASP A 121 9.43 -5.54 2.14
C ASP A 121 9.52 -4.99 3.56
N ILE A 122 8.35 -4.73 4.15
CA ILE A 122 8.17 -4.41 5.57
C ILE A 122 7.39 -5.57 6.19
N VAL A 123 8.06 -6.32 7.06
CA VAL A 123 7.46 -7.47 7.74
C VAL A 123 7.12 -7.09 9.17
N LEU A 124 5.83 -7.15 9.49
CA LEU A 124 5.30 -6.91 10.82
C LEU A 124 5.29 -8.20 11.64
N PRO A 125 5.50 -8.15 12.96
CA PRO A 125 5.21 -9.26 13.86
C PRO A 125 3.75 -9.72 13.73
N GLY A 126 3.52 -11.03 13.89
CA GLY A 126 2.19 -11.62 13.67
C GLY A 126 1.08 -10.98 14.47
N ASP A 127 1.35 -10.66 15.74
CA ASP A 127 0.38 -10.03 16.66
C ASP A 127 0.00 -8.62 16.19
N MET A 128 0.97 -7.83 15.74
CA MET A 128 0.72 -6.48 15.19
C MET A 128 -0.04 -6.51 13.87
N LYS A 129 0.24 -7.50 13.02
CA LYS A 129 -0.51 -7.70 11.78
C LYS A 129 -1.98 -7.98 12.05
N ALA A 130 -2.28 -8.79 13.07
CA ALA A 130 -3.66 -9.08 13.46
C ALA A 130 -4.39 -7.83 13.98
N ILE A 131 -3.74 -7.04 14.84
CA ILE A 131 -4.30 -5.80 15.40
C ILE A 131 -4.56 -4.78 14.28
N LEU A 132 -3.62 -4.56 13.38
CA LEU A 132 -3.79 -3.64 12.24
C LEU A 132 -4.90 -4.09 11.29
N SER A 133 -5.02 -5.41 11.05
CA SER A 133 -6.12 -5.94 10.23
C SER A 133 -7.48 -5.66 10.86
N GLN A 134 -7.62 -5.84 12.18
CA GLN A 134 -8.85 -5.52 12.90
C GLN A 134 -9.17 -4.03 12.88
N LEU A 135 -8.16 -3.17 13.05
CA LEU A 135 -8.33 -1.70 12.96
C LEU A 135 -8.85 -1.28 11.59
N VAL A 136 -8.18 -1.74 10.52
CA VAL A 136 -8.59 -1.44 9.14
C VAL A 136 -9.99 -1.96 8.83
N GLU A 137 -10.34 -3.16 9.31
CA GLU A 137 -11.68 -3.73 9.16
C GLU A 137 -12.74 -2.88 9.88
N ALA A 138 -12.46 -2.45 11.11
CA ALA A 138 -13.34 -1.58 11.88
C ALA A 138 -13.53 -0.22 11.21
N GLU A 139 -12.47 0.41 10.71
CA GLU A 139 -12.55 1.67 9.96
C GLU A 139 -13.36 1.55 8.67
N LYS A 140 -13.12 0.50 7.88
CA LYS A 140 -13.89 0.25 6.65
C LYS A 140 -15.35 -0.03 6.95
N SER A 141 -15.65 -0.78 8.02
CA SER A 141 -17.01 -1.03 8.46
C SER A 141 -17.70 0.26 8.89
N ALA A 142 -17.02 1.12 9.65
CA ALA A 142 -17.55 2.44 10.04
C ALA A 142 -17.83 3.34 8.82
N GLN A 143 -16.91 3.39 7.86
CA GLN A 143 -17.10 4.13 6.61
C GLN A 143 -18.30 3.61 5.81
N ALA A 144 -18.42 2.28 5.66
CA ALA A 144 -19.56 1.65 4.97
C ALA A 144 -20.89 1.98 5.66
N ASN A 145 -20.93 1.99 7.00
CA ASN A 145 -22.12 2.37 7.77
C ASN A 145 -22.49 3.85 7.59
N VAL A 146 -21.52 4.74 7.50
CA VAL A 146 -21.78 6.18 7.20
C VAL A 146 -22.38 6.34 5.82
N ILE A 147 -21.85 5.67 4.81
CA ILE A 147 -22.36 5.68 3.44
C ILE A 147 -23.81 5.15 3.45
N ARG A 148 -24.04 3.99 4.04
CA ARG A 148 -25.36 3.38 4.11
C ARG A 148 -26.39 4.31 4.77
N ARG A 149 -26.06 4.94 5.89
CA ARG A 149 -26.96 5.91 6.56
C ARG A 149 -27.24 7.14 5.72
N ARG A 150 -26.26 7.63 4.94
CA ARG A 150 -26.48 8.73 3.99
C ARG A 150 -27.46 8.33 2.89
N GLU A 151 -27.29 7.13 2.32
CA GLU A 151 -28.19 6.61 1.29
C GLU A 151 -29.61 6.38 1.84
N GLU A 152 -29.75 5.79 3.02
CA GLU A 152 -31.05 5.62 3.70
C GLU A 152 -31.73 6.98 3.95
N THR A 153 -30.97 7.99 4.40
CA THR A 153 -31.48 9.34 4.62
C THR A 153 -31.91 9.99 3.29
N ALA A 154 -31.10 9.85 2.23
CA ALA A 154 -31.42 10.37 0.92
C ALA A 154 -32.67 9.69 0.33
N ALA A 155 -32.78 8.38 0.45
CA ALA A 155 -33.95 7.61 0.04
C ALA A 155 -35.21 8.04 0.79
N THR A 156 -35.11 8.20 2.11
CA THR A 156 -36.25 8.68 2.94
C THR A 156 -36.69 10.10 2.55
N ARG A 157 -35.74 11.02 2.32
CA ARG A 157 -36.05 12.37 1.83
C ARG A 157 -36.72 12.35 0.45
N SER A 158 -36.23 11.50 -0.46
CA SER A 158 -36.82 11.31 -1.77
C SER A 158 -38.26 10.80 -1.68
N LEU A 159 -38.51 9.81 -0.81
CA LEU A 159 -39.86 9.29 -0.55
C LEU A 159 -40.79 10.37 0.02
N LEU A 160 -40.34 11.16 1.01
CA LEU A 160 -41.10 12.27 1.57
C LEU A 160 -41.41 13.33 0.54
N ASN A 161 -40.48 13.70 -0.32
CA ASN A 161 -40.72 14.65 -1.40
C ASN A 161 -41.70 14.09 -2.42
N THR A 162 -41.59 12.81 -2.77
CA THR A 162 -42.56 12.14 -3.65
C THR A 162 -43.96 12.13 -3.03
N ALA A 163 -44.08 11.80 -1.75
CA ALA A 163 -45.35 11.80 -1.04
C ALA A 163 -46.00 13.21 -1.02
N LYS A 164 -45.22 14.27 -0.75
CA LYS A 164 -45.72 15.66 -0.81
C LYS A 164 -46.24 16.05 -2.19
N VAL A 165 -45.56 15.63 -3.26
CA VAL A 165 -46.02 15.89 -4.63
C VAL A 165 -47.34 15.16 -4.92
N MET A 166 -47.53 13.96 -4.37
CA MET A 166 -48.74 13.15 -4.56
C MET A 166 -49.91 13.62 -3.71
N GLU A 167 -49.67 14.23 -2.53
CA GLU A 167 -50.72 14.72 -1.62
C GLU A 167 -51.69 15.70 -2.31
N ASN A 168 -51.18 16.52 -3.23
CA ASN A 168 -51.96 17.51 -3.95
C ASN A 168 -52.30 17.09 -5.41
N ASN A 169 -51.99 15.85 -5.83
CA ASN A 169 -52.20 15.39 -7.20
C ASN A 169 -52.75 13.96 -7.23
N PRO A 170 -54.10 13.78 -7.27
CA PRO A 170 -54.73 12.45 -7.30
C PRO A 170 -54.33 11.61 -8.50
N VAL A 171 -53.99 12.22 -9.64
CA VAL A 171 -53.56 11.51 -10.84
C VAL A 171 -52.18 10.90 -10.62
N ALA A 172 -51.27 11.65 -9.99
CA ALA A 172 -49.91 11.14 -9.67
C ALA A 172 -49.96 9.98 -8.66
N LEU A 173 -50.87 10.05 -7.68
CA LEU A 173 -51.10 8.94 -6.74
C LEU A 173 -51.51 7.67 -7.47
N ARG A 174 -52.50 7.78 -8.39
CA ARG A 174 -53.04 6.66 -9.16
C ARG A 174 -51.98 6.02 -10.06
N LEU A 175 -51.14 6.84 -10.71
CA LEU A 175 -50.01 6.33 -11.51
C LEU A 175 -49.01 5.57 -10.65
N LYS A 176 -48.73 6.04 -9.44
CA LYS A 176 -47.81 5.36 -8.52
C LYS A 176 -48.34 4.04 -7.98
N GLU A 177 -49.67 3.97 -7.75
CA GLU A 177 -50.33 2.72 -7.39
C GLU A 177 -50.18 1.68 -8.51
N LEU A 178 -50.41 2.08 -9.77
CA LEU A 178 -50.27 1.20 -10.94
C LEU A 178 -48.84 0.75 -11.11
N GLU A 179 -47.84 1.63 -11.01
CA GLU A 179 -46.43 1.29 -11.05
C GLU A 179 -46.03 0.29 -9.94
N THR A 180 -46.59 0.45 -8.75
CA THR A 180 -46.34 -0.44 -7.62
C THR A 180 -46.96 -1.83 -7.87
N LEU A 181 -48.14 -1.89 -8.43
CA LEU A 181 -48.79 -3.14 -8.81
C LEU A 181 -48.03 -3.87 -9.92
N GLU A 182 -47.56 -3.15 -10.93
CA GLU A 182 -46.71 -3.69 -11.99
C GLU A 182 -45.45 -4.32 -11.42
N ARG A 183 -44.76 -3.61 -10.52
CA ARG A 183 -43.52 -4.11 -9.86
C ARG A 183 -43.77 -5.34 -8.97
N VAL A 184 -44.93 -5.39 -8.32
CA VAL A 184 -45.34 -6.56 -7.53
C VAL A 184 -45.67 -7.72 -8.47
N ALA A 185 -46.36 -7.47 -9.58
CA ALA A 185 -46.68 -8.50 -10.60
C ALA A 185 -45.44 -9.08 -11.25
N GLU A 186 -44.41 -8.26 -11.53
CA GLU A 186 -43.11 -8.73 -12.06
C GLU A 186 -42.36 -9.68 -11.11
N ARG A 187 -42.55 -9.50 -9.80
CA ARG A 187 -41.87 -10.33 -8.77
C ARG A 187 -42.63 -11.61 -8.41
N ILE A 188 -43.86 -11.75 -8.85
CA ILE A 188 -44.70 -12.90 -8.55
C ILE A 188 -44.87 -13.72 -9.82
N ASP A 189 -44.02 -14.76 -9.99
CA ASP A 189 -44.06 -15.69 -11.12
C ASP A 189 -45.36 -16.50 -11.19
N LYS A 190 -46.11 -16.64 -10.11
CA LYS A 190 -47.43 -17.30 -10.04
C LYS A 190 -48.28 -16.71 -8.91
N ILE A 191 -49.32 -16.01 -9.27
CA ILE A 191 -50.44 -15.76 -8.35
C ILE A 191 -51.40 -16.93 -8.46
N SER A 192 -51.31 -17.87 -7.54
CA SER A 192 -52.34 -18.91 -7.39
C SER A 192 -53.53 -18.26 -6.65
N VAL A 193 -54.50 -17.80 -7.36
CA VAL A 193 -55.78 -17.34 -6.77
C VAL A 193 -56.52 -18.57 -6.26
N PHE A 194 -56.27 -18.95 -5.03
CA PHE A 194 -57.10 -19.89 -4.29
C PHE A 194 -58.30 -19.13 -3.69
N GLY A 195 -59.31 -18.96 -4.43
CA GLY A 195 -60.58 -18.39 -4.02
C GLY A 195 -61.46 -18.19 -5.22
N GLY A 196 -62.54 -18.92 -5.29
CA GLY A 196 -63.46 -18.85 -6.41
C GLY A 196 -63.94 -17.41 -6.66
N LEU A 197 -64.02 -17.06 -7.93
CA LEU A 197 -64.46 -15.74 -8.44
C LEU A 197 -65.81 -15.26 -7.85
N ASP A 198 -66.56 -16.18 -7.24
CA ASP A 198 -67.86 -15.86 -6.64
C ASP A 198 -67.83 -15.02 -5.36
N GLN A 199 -66.73 -15.10 -4.59
CA GLN A 199 -66.59 -14.27 -3.37
C GLN A 199 -66.20 -12.82 -3.63
N VAL A 200 -65.51 -12.55 -4.73
CA VAL A 200 -65.05 -11.21 -5.10
C VAL A 200 -66.21 -10.40 -5.71
N LEU A 201 -67.12 -11.08 -6.41
CA LEU A 201 -68.30 -10.45 -7.03
C LEU A 201 -69.39 -10.09 -6.02
N HIS A 202 -69.51 -10.81 -4.89
CA HIS A 202 -70.45 -10.47 -3.83
C HIS A 202 -70.02 -9.29 -2.94
N GLY A 203 -68.76 -8.91 -2.92
CA GLY A 203 -68.23 -7.74 -2.19
C GLY A 203 -68.39 -6.40 -2.93
N LEU A 204 -68.76 -6.44 -4.22
CA LEU A 204 -68.89 -5.23 -5.07
C LEU A 204 -70.34 -4.77 -5.33
N VAL A 205 -71.33 -5.46 -4.82
CA VAL A 205 -72.77 -5.19 -5.04
C VAL A 205 -73.52 -4.81 -3.77
N ASN A 206 -72.83 -4.42 -2.68
CA ASN A 206 -73.49 -3.77 -1.52
C ASN A 206 -72.87 -2.44 -1.22
#